data_f581a2aa23ae5c50d9feb83590ff6851
#
_entry.id   f581a2aa23ae5c50d9feb83590ff6851
#
_cell.length_a   1.000
_cell.length_b   1.000
_cell.length_c   1.000
_cell.angle_alpha   90.00
_cell.angle_beta   90.00
_cell.angle_gamma   90.00
#
_symmetry.space_group_name_H-M   'P 1'
#
loop_
_entity.id
_entity.type
_entity.pdbx_description
1 polymer ?
#
loop_
_entity_poly.entity_id
_entity_poly.type
_entity_poly.pdbx_seq_one_letter_code
_entity_poly.pdbx_strand_id
1 'polypeptide(L)'
;TDGIGGIGWTWGLGGDWSGSVSAQRDTLRYSVYILDSDVIVDAYAASAGGPIGKGFRVSASGSYWDLSDGNSRRGLEPGVWYRWPARPVRLETGYVFRWFDFAEDADRGYFDPSRYAAHILGLRASGSWGARRNTWEAVAEAGIQSYTQDSMEVSNDPLETLFLNVGFPLEHGLLLEAYGGVSNYAFAGISDEPGPPGEEGRTDTFRARQGGVRLRWR
;
A
#
# COMPACT_ATOMS: atom_id res chain seq x y z
N THR A 1 -23.96 5.47 14.73
CA THR A 1 -22.94 4.40 14.68
C THR A 1 -22.84 3.97 13.24
N ASP A 2 -21.91 4.55 12.52
CA ASP A 2 -21.68 4.19 11.13
C ASP A 2 -20.99 2.82 11.08
N GLY A 3 -21.61 1.88 10.37
CA GLY A 3 -21.08 0.52 10.25
C GLY A 3 -19.80 0.54 9.41
N ILE A 4 -18.73 0.00 9.95
CA ILE A 4 -17.46 -0.23 9.26
C ILE A 4 -17.45 -1.68 8.77
N GLY A 5 -17.05 -1.91 7.53
CA GLY A 5 -16.98 -3.26 6.98
C GLY A 5 -16.71 -3.27 5.49
N GLY A 6 -16.55 -4.46 4.94
CA GLY A 6 -16.27 -4.60 3.52
C GLY A 6 -16.68 -5.96 2.97
N ILE A 7 -16.83 -6.01 1.67
CA ILE A 7 -17.08 -7.22 0.90
C ILE A 7 -16.10 -7.27 -0.28
N GLY A 8 -15.62 -8.45 -0.59
CA GLY A 8 -14.73 -8.66 -1.74
C GLY A 8 -15.03 -9.97 -2.43
N TRP A 9 -14.81 -9.99 -3.72
CA TRP A 9 -14.95 -11.16 -4.56
C TRP A 9 -13.70 -11.34 -5.40
N THR A 10 -13.20 -12.57 -5.44
CA THR A 10 -12.04 -12.96 -6.27
C THR A 10 -12.43 -14.15 -7.13
N TRP A 11 -12.03 -14.14 -8.40
CA TRP A 11 -12.31 -15.22 -9.35
C TRP A 11 -11.08 -15.54 -10.21
N GLY A 12 -11.03 -16.77 -10.68
CA GLY A 12 -10.07 -17.20 -11.70
C GLY A 12 -10.59 -16.85 -13.10
N LEU A 13 -9.72 -16.30 -13.93
CA LEU A 13 -9.99 -15.98 -15.33
C LEU A 13 -9.45 -17.05 -16.30
N GLY A 14 -8.89 -18.16 -15.75
CA GLY A 14 -8.20 -19.22 -16.50
C GLY A 14 -6.72 -18.95 -16.71
N GLY A 15 -5.90 -20.01 -16.87
CA GLY A 15 -4.47 -19.90 -17.16
C GLY A 15 -3.64 -19.16 -16.09
N ASP A 16 -3.98 -19.29 -14.80
CA ASP A 16 -3.38 -18.59 -13.65
C ASP A 16 -3.64 -17.06 -13.62
N TRP A 17 -4.58 -16.57 -14.43
CA TRP A 17 -5.10 -15.22 -14.31
C TRP A 17 -6.19 -15.14 -13.24
N SER A 18 -6.18 -14.06 -12.50
CA SER A 18 -7.19 -13.77 -11.47
C SER A 18 -7.68 -12.35 -11.57
N GLY A 19 -8.90 -12.13 -11.12
CA GLY A 19 -9.48 -10.81 -10.94
C GLY A 19 -10.13 -10.70 -9.58
N SER A 20 -10.28 -9.49 -9.08
CA SER A 20 -11.01 -9.19 -7.85
C SER A 20 -11.75 -7.86 -7.94
N VAL A 21 -12.81 -7.76 -7.16
CA VAL A 21 -13.48 -6.50 -6.85
C VAL A 21 -13.71 -6.43 -5.35
N SER A 22 -13.69 -5.24 -4.78
CA SER A 22 -14.01 -5.02 -3.38
C SER A 22 -14.74 -3.70 -3.18
N ALA A 23 -15.57 -3.66 -2.15
CA ALA A 23 -16.16 -2.44 -1.60
C ALA A 23 -15.96 -2.46 -0.09
N GLN A 24 -15.51 -1.36 0.48
CA GLN A 24 -15.21 -1.22 1.89
C GLN A 24 -15.65 0.14 2.39
N ARG A 25 -16.24 0.16 3.59
CA ARG A 25 -16.46 1.39 4.35
C ARG A 25 -15.56 1.38 5.56
N ASP A 26 -14.79 2.44 5.74
CA ASP A 26 -13.86 2.60 6.86
C ASP A 26 -13.75 4.07 7.26
N THR A 27 -13.14 4.34 8.40
CA THR A 27 -12.77 5.70 8.80
C THR A 27 -11.39 6.03 8.22
N LEU A 28 -11.25 7.22 7.66
CA LEU A 28 -9.97 7.71 7.17
C LEU A 28 -9.04 7.97 8.38
N ARG A 29 -7.93 7.25 8.49
CA ARG A 29 -7.02 7.31 9.63
C ARG A 29 -5.61 7.70 9.21
N TYR A 30 -5.47 8.81 8.50
CA TYR A 30 -4.17 9.20 7.93
C TYR A 30 -3.36 10.18 8.76
N SER A 31 -3.94 10.83 9.77
CA SER A 31 -3.20 11.69 10.69
C SER A 31 -3.92 11.87 12.02
N VAL A 32 -3.21 12.36 13.03
CA VAL A 32 -3.80 12.70 14.34
C VAL A 32 -4.88 13.78 14.22
N TYR A 33 -4.74 14.68 13.26
CA TYR A 33 -5.72 15.74 13.00
C TYR A 33 -7.07 15.21 12.47
N ILE A 34 -7.06 14.05 11.79
CA ILE A 34 -8.27 13.43 11.23
C ILE A 34 -8.97 12.54 12.26
N LEU A 35 -8.31 12.13 13.34
CA LEU A 35 -8.95 11.34 14.41
C LEU A 35 -10.13 12.11 15.06
N ASP A 36 -10.14 13.44 14.97
CA ASP A 36 -11.22 14.28 15.45
C ASP A 36 -12.27 14.60 14.36
N SER A 37 -12.03 14.32 13.09
CA SER A 37 -12.91 14.71 11.98
C SER A 37 -13.83 13.62 11.44
N ASP A 38 -13.69 12.36 11.90
CA ASP A 38 -14.55 11.20 11.53
C ASP A 38 -14.85 11.09 10.02
N VAL A 39 -13.87 11.41 9.16
CA VAL A 39 -14.05 11.25 7.71
C VAL A 39 -14.23 9.78 7.38
N ILE A 40 -15.39 9.44 6.83
CA ILE A 40 -15.71 8.09 6.38
C ILE A 40 -15.34 7.96 4.91
N VAL A 41 -14.77 6.83 4.54
CA VAL A 41 -14.40 6.48 3.17
C VAL A 41 -15.21 5.28 2.71
N ASP A 42 -15.94 5.44 1.63
CA ASP A 42 -16.47 4.35 0.83
C ASP A 42 -15.46 4.04 -0.30
N ALA A 43 -14.70 2.96 -0.15
CA ALA A 43 -13.63 2.58 -1.07
C ALA A 43 -14.07 1.43 -1.97
N TYR A 44 -13.87 1.59 -3.26
CA TYR A 44 -14.13 0.58 -4.29
C TYR A 44 -12.82 0.27 -5.01
N ALA A 45 -12.55 -1.00 -5.25
CA ALA A 45 -11.38 -1.40 -5.99
C ALA A 45 -11.68 -2.57 -6.94
N ALA A 46 -10.97 -2.59 -8.06
CA ALA A 46 -10.95 -3.70 -8.99
C ALA A 46 -9.50 -4.01 -9.36
N SER A 47 -9.16 -5.29 -9.48
CA SER A 47 -7.83 -5.69 -9.93
C SER A 47 -7.89 -6.89 -10.86
N ALA A 48 -6.87 -7.00 -11.72
CA ALA A 48 -6.62 -8.19 -12.52
C ALA A 48 -5.12 -8.43 -12.64
N GLY A 49 -4.71 -9.69 -12.76
CA GLY A 49 -3.31 -10.03 -12.96
C GLY A 49 -3.10 -11.49 -13.32
N GLY A 50 -1.96 -11.76 -13.94
CA GLY A 50 -1.61 -13.11 -14.36
C GLY A 50 -0.24 -13.19 -15.03
N PRO A 51 0.18 -14.40 -15.41
CA PRO A 51 1.45 -14.61 -16.12
C PRO A 51 1.33 -14.15 -17.58
N ILE A 52 2.41 -13.57 -18.10
CA ILE A 52 2.54 -13.19 -19.54
C ILE A 52 3.71 -13.88 -20.23
N GLY A 53 4.29 -14.90 -19.59
CA GLY A 53 5.42 -15.68 -20.13
C GLY A 53 6.23 -16.33 -19.03
N LYS A 54 7.40 -16.86 -19.38
CA LYS A 54 8.26 -17.55 -18.41
C LYS A 54 8.80 -16.57 -17.36
N GLY A 55 8.28 -16.66 -16.15
CA GLY A 55 8.71 -15.87 -15.01
C GLY A 55 8.09 -14.47 -14.92
N PHE A 56 7.44 -13.94 -15.96
CA PHE A 56 6.80 -12.63 -15.93
C PHE A 56 5.34 -12.72 -15.48
N ARG A 57 4.92 -11.75 -14.67
CA ARG A 57 3.54 -11.51 -14.27
C ARG A 57 3.23 -10.03 -14.43
N VAL A 58 1.99 -9.75 -14.84
CA VAL A 58 1.46 -8.39 -14.83
C VAL A 58 0.30 -8.30 -13.86
N SER A 59 0.07 -7.11 -13.35
CA SER A 59 -1.10 -6.76 -12.56
C SER A 59 -1.54 -5.34 -12.90
N ALA A 60 -2.82 -5.09 -12.75
CA ALA A 60 -3.35 -3.73 -12.74
C ALA A 60 -4.46 -3.66 -11.70
N SER A 61 -4.50 -2.58 -10.96
CA SER A 61 -5.61 -2.26 -10.06
C SER A 61 -6.10 -0.83 -10.29
N GLY A 62 -7.41 -0.65 -10.19
CA GLY A 62 -8.06 0.65 -10.16
C GLY A 62 -8.80 0.82 -8.84
N SER A 63 -8.88 2.04 -8.32
CA SER A 63 -9.59 2.36 -7.09
C SER A 63 -10.37 3.66 -7.23
N TYR A 64 -11.48 3.73 -6.50
CA TYR A 64 -12.28 4.92 -6.32
C TYR A 64 -12.67 5.04 -4.85
N TRP A 65 -12.50 6.20 -4.26
CA TRP A 65 -12.90 6.52 -2.91
C TRP A 65 -13.90 7.66 -2.93
N ASP A 66 -14.95 7.52 -2.15
CA ASP A 66 -15.91 8.58 -1.86
C ASP A 66 -15.78 8.94 -0.38
N LEU A 67 -15.48 10.18 -0.09
CA LEU A 67 -15.22 10.65 1.26
C LEU A 67 -16.43 11.44 1.77
N SER A 68 -16.77 11.23 3.04
CA SER A 68 -17.95 11.88 3.67
C SER A 68 -17.85 13.41 3.76
N ASP A 69 -16.66 13.98 3.58
CA ASP A 69 -16.41 15.42 3.51
C ASP A 69 -16.64 16.02 2.11
N GLY A 70 -17.11 15.20 1.15
CA GLY A 70 -17.44 15.58 -0.21
C GLY A 70 -16.29 15.47 -1.20
N ASN A 71 -15.08 15.11 -0.77
CA ASN A 71 -13.97 14.83 -1.68
C ASN A 71 -14.07 13.41 -2.28
N SER A 72 -13.35 13.16 -3.34
CA SER A 72 -13.23 11.82 -3.91
C SER A 72 -11.82 11.58 -4.47
N ARG A 73 -11.43 10.32 -4.53
CA ARG A 73 -10.12 9.90 -5.05
C ARG A 73 -10.28 8.80 -6.07
N ARG A 74 -9.56 8.89 -7.16
CA ARG A 74 -9.41 7.81 -8.15
C ARG A 74 -7.94 7.43 -8.26
N GLY A 75 -7.67 6.15 -8.51
CA GLY A 75 -6.31 5.65 -8.62
C GLY A 75 -6.16 4.51 -9.59
N LEU A 76 -4.95 4.36 -10.11
CA LEU A 76 -4.53 3.29 -11.02
C LEU A 76 -3.13 2.83 -10.65
N GLU A 77 -2.91 1.51 -10.60
CA GLU A 77 -1.63 0.91 -10.28
C GLU A 77 -1.35 -0.31 -11.17
N PRO A 78 -0.80 -0.13 -12.39
CA PRO A 78 -0.25 -1.21 -13.17
C PRO A 78 1.13 -1.61 -12.69
N GLY A 79 1.45 -2.91 -12.83
CA GLY A 79 2.76 -3.44 -12.44
C GLY A 79 3.19 -4.62 -13.30
N VAL A 80 4.50 -4.82 -13.41
CA VAL A 80 5.13 -5.98 -14.02
C VAL A 80 6.19 -6.53 -13.08
N TRP A 81 6.19 -7.85 -12.89
CA TRP A 81 7.08 -8.56 -11.99
C TRP A 81 7.75 -9.71 -12.71
N TYR A 82 9.02 -9.92 -12.43
CA TYR A 82 9.78 -11.08 -12.88
C TYR A 82 10.15 -11.96 -11.69
N ARG A 83 9.76 -13.23 -11.75
CA ARG A 83 10.12 -14.25 -10.78
C ARG A 83 11.39 -14.95 -11.21
N TRP A 84 12.41 -14.80 -10.39
CA TRP A 84 13.69 -15.47 -10.61
C TRP A 84 13.58 -16.98 -10.32
N PRO A 85 14.27 -17.82 -11.09
CA PRO A 85 14.30 -19.27 -10.86
C PRO A 85 15.22 -19.63 -9.68
N ALA A 86 15.03 -18.99 -8.52
CA ALA A 86 15.82 -19.19 -7.32
C ALA A 86 15.15 -20.19 -6.37
N ARG A 87 15.94 -21.06 -5.75
CA ARG A 87 15.49 -21.99 -4.69
C ARG A 87 16.54 -22.03 -3.58
N PRO A 88 16.17 -22.11 -2.31
CA PRO A 88 14.84 -22.27 -1.73
C PRO A 88 14.05 -20.94 -1.55
N VAL A 89 14.64 -19.82 -1.90
CA VAL A 89 14.05 -18.50 -1.77
C VAL A 89 13.24 -18.18 -3.03
N ARG A 90 12.02 -17.69 -2.87
CA ARG A 90 11.28 -17.06 -3.95
C ARG A 90 11.72 -15.61 -4.04
N LEU A 91 12.27 -15.22 -5.16
CA LEU A 91 12.73 -13.88 -5.43
C LEU A 91 11.96 -13.30 -6.61
N GLU A 92 11.46 -12.09 -6.45
CA GLU A 92 10.75 -11.36 -7.50
C GLU A 92 11.28 -9.92 -7.55
N THR A 93 11.51 -9.41 -8.74
CA THR A 93 11.79 -7.99 -8.99
C THR A 93 10.75 -7.45 -9.92
N GLY A 94 10.39 -6.19 -9.77
CA GLY A 94 9.32 -5.62 -10.58
C GLY A 94 9.36 -4.11 -10.67
N TYR A 95 8.51 -3.62 -11.52
CA TYR A 95 8.21 -2.21 -11.67
C TYR A 95 6.72 -2.00 -11.48
N VAL A 96 6.36 -0.95 -10.73
CA VAL A 96 4.99 -0.52 -10.49
C VAL A 96 4.93 0.97 -10.82
N PHE A 97 3.94 1.35 -11.60
CA PHE A 97 3.54 2.73 -11.74
C PHE A 97 2.32 2.94 -10.84
N ARG A 98 2.31 3.98 -10.03
CA ARG A 98 1.19 4.33 -9.17
C ARG A 98 0.75 5.74 -9.48
N TRP A 99 -0.53 5.90 -9.72
CA TRP A 99 -1.14 7.19 -9.96
C TRP A 99 -2.43 7.28 -9.17
N PHE A 100 -2.65 8.42 -8.56
CA PHE A 100 -3.96 8.78 -8.03
C PHE A 100 -4.14 10.30 -8.03
N ASP A 101 -5.38 10.73 -7.85
CA ASP A 101 -5.85 12.07 -8.02
C ASP A 101 -7.07 12.28 -7.11
N PHE A 102 -7.08 13.33 -6.32
CA PHE A 102 -8.25 13.77 -5.57
C PHE A 102 -9.00 14.82 -6.39
N ALA A 103 -10.32 14.86 -6.25
CA ALA A 103 -11.16 15.82 -6.96
C ALA A 103 -10.92 17.25 -6.48
N GLU A 104 -10.59 17.40 -5.21
CA GLU A 104 -10.26 18.67 -4.57
C GLU A 104 -8.94 18.53 -3.80
N ASP A 105 -8.07 19.50 -3.97
CA ASP A 105 -6.86 19.73 -3.18
C ASP A 105 -7.23 20.82 -2.17
N ALA A 106 -7.68 20.40 -1.00
CA ALA A 106 -8.16 21.28 0.05
C ALA A 106 -7.49 20.90 1.38
N ASP A 107 -6.98 21.89 2.10
CA ASP A 107 -6.36 21.68 3.41
C ASP A 107 -7.37 21.14 4.44
N ARG A 108 -7.59 19.82 4.38
CA ARG A 108 -8.53 19.07 5.23
C ARG A 108 -7.83 18.22 6.29
N GLY A 109 -6.51 18.40 6.43
CA GLY A 109 -5.69 17.66 7.39
C GLY A 109 -5.29 16.26 6.94
N TYR A 110 -5.55 15.85 5.70
CA TYR A 110 -5.04 14.63 5.09
C TYR A 110 -4.36 14.94 3.75
N PHE A 111 -3.51 14.02 3.29
CA PHE A 111 -2.83 14.15 2.02
C PHE A 111 -3.81 13.87 0.86
N ASP A 112 -4.25 14.92 0.18
CA ASP A 112 -5.24 14.92 -0.90
C ASP A 112 -4.74 15.63 -2.18
N PRO A 113 -3.57 15.22 -2.73
CA PRO A 113 -2.99 15.89 -3.86
C PRO A 113 -3.92 15.86 -5.08
N SER A 114 -3.97 16.96 -5.80
CA SER A 114 -4.68 17.05 -7.08
C SER A 114 -4.04 16.22 -8.18
N ARG A 115 -2.82 15.75 -7.98
CA ARG A 115 -2.11 14.80 -8.84
C ARG A 115 -1.01 14.11 -8.04
N TYR A 116 -0.98 12.79 -8.09
CA TYR A 116 0.12 11.98 -7.58
C TYR A 116 0.57 10.97 -8.63
N ALA A 117 1.86 10.83 -8.85
CA ALA A 117 2.45 9.79 -9.69
C ALA A 117 3.75 9.26 -9.05
N ALA A 118 3.95 7.95 -9.07
CA ALA A 118 5.19 7.34 -8.61
C ALA A 118 5.66 6.23 -9.55
N HIS A 119 6.96 6.16 -9.76
CA HIS A 119 7.68 5.11 -10.47
C HIS A 119 8.48 4.30 -9.46
N ILE A 120 8.14 3.03 -9.27
CA ILE A 120 8.61 2.21 -8.17
C ILE A 120 9.28 0.95 -8.72
N LEU A 121 10.52 0.72 -8.33
CA LEU A 121 11.21 -0.56 -8.50
C LEU A 121 11.08 -1.35 -7.21
N GLY A 122 10.60 -2.59 -7.31
CA GLY A 122 10.33 -3.46 -6.17
C GLY A 122 11.20 -4.71 -6.18
N LEU A 123 11.61 -5.13 -5.01
CA LEU A 123 12.22 -6.42 -4.72
C LEU A 123 11.39 -7.11 -3.65
N ARG A 124 10.94 -8.33 -3.94
CA ARG A 124 10.24 -9.20 -2.98
C ARG A 124 11.03 -10.50 -2.82
N ALA A 125 11.27 -10.87 -1.59
CA ALA A 125 11.89 -12.13 -1.25
C ALA A 125 11.05 -12.85 -0.21
N SER A 126 10.85 -14.15 -0.37
CA SER A 126 10.11 -14.94 0.60
C SER A 126 10.63 -16.37 0.66
N GLY A 127 10.43 -17.00 1.79
CA GLY A 127 10.90 -18.37 1.99
C GLY A 127 10.31 -19.00 3.24
N SER A 128 10.72 -20.24 3.48
CA SER A 128 10.38 -20.96 4.68
C SER A 128 11.61 -21.62 5.28
N TRP A 129 11.63 -21.80 6.61
CA TRP A 129 12.71 -22.45 7.32
C TRP A 129 12.18 -23.31 8.49
N GLY A 130 13.03 -24.26 8.90
CA GLY A 130 12.79 -25.15 10.01
C GLY A 130 11.72 -26.22 9.73
N ALA A 131 11.63 -27.20 10.64
CA ALA A 131 10.71 -28.33 10.52
C ALA A 131 9.21 -27.90 10.59
N ARG A 132 8.90 -26.83 11.29
CA ARG A 132 7.54 -26.27 11.42
C ARG A 132 7.14 -25.39 10.22
N ARG A 133 8.01 -25.22 9.21
CA ARG A 133 7.78 -24.36 8.05
C ARG A 133 7.43 -22.92 8.44
N ASN A 134 8.20 -22.33 9.35
CA ASN A 134 8.14 -20.90 9.58
C ASN A 134 8.31 -20.17 8.25
N THR A 135 7.67 -19.03 8.09
CA THR A 135 7.70 -18.26 6.85
C THR A 135 8.31 -16.88 7.09
N TRP A 136 8.90 -16.33 6.05
CA TRP A 136 9.30 -14.94 6.04
C TRP A 136 9.02 -14.33 4.67
N GLU A 137 8.78 -13.03 4.67
CA GLU A 137 8.63 -12.22 3.49
C GLU A 137 9.31 -10.88 3.75
N ALA A 138 10.12 -10.44 2.79
CA ALA A 138 10.75 -9.12 2.79
C ALA A 138 10.37 -8.40 1.50
N VAL A 139 10.02 -7.13 1.61
CA VAL A 139 9.71 -6.24 0.48
C VAL A 139 10.58 -5.00 0.62
N ALA A 140 11.30 -4.65 -0.44
CA ALA A 140 12.02 -3.40 -0.56
C ALA A 140 11.57 -2.70 -1.84
N GLU A 141 11.27 -1.42 -1.73
CA GLU A 141 10.86 -0.58 -2.85
C GLU A 141 11.71 0.68 -2.86
N ALA A 142 12.11 1.11 -4.05
CA ALA A 142 12.80 2.37 -4.27
C ALA A 142 12.26 3.01 -5.54
N GLY A 143 12.13 4.34 -5.55
CA GLY A 143 11.55 5.02 -6.69
C GLY A 143 11.61 6.53 -6.59
N ILE A 144 10.81 7.16 -7.41
CA ILE A 144 10.58 8.59 -7.40
C ILE A 144 9.08 8.85 -7.41
N GLN A 145 8.67 9.87 -6.70
CA GLN A 145 7.30 10.35 -6.65
C GLN A 145 7.23 11.82 -7.03
N SER A 146 6.10 12.21 -7.58
CA SER A 146 5.78 13.59 -7.92
C SER A 146 4.32 13.86 -7.60
N TYR A 147 4.00 14.99 -7.01
CA TYR A 147 2.64 15.34 -6.63
C TYR A 147 2.44 16.87 -6.58
N THR A 148 1.18 17.27 -6.62
CA THR A 148 0.77 18.66 -6.40
C THR A 148 -0.17 18.68 -5.21
N GLN A 149 0.22 19.40 -4.17
CA GLN A 149 -0.53 19.57 -2.93
C GLN A 149 -0.54 21.05 -2.56
N ASP A 150 -1.69 21.63 -2.21
CA ASP A 150 -1.83 23.04 -1.81
C ASP A 150 -1.18 24.03 -2.80
N SER A 151 -1.32 23.74 -4.11
CA SER A 151 -0.67 24.47 -5.21
C SER A 151 0.86 24.37 -5.24
N MET A 152 1.47 23.57 -4.36
CA MET A 152 2.90 23.28 -4.37
C MET A 152 3.17 22.04 -5.23
N GLU A 153 4.08 22.16 -6.17
CA GLU A 153 4.53 21.03 -7.00
C GLU A 153 5.82 20.43 -6.43
N VAL A 154 5.78 19.16 -6.12
CA VAL A 154 6.94 18.35 -5.72
C VAL A 154 7.25 17.39 -6.85
N SER A 155 8.48 17.43 -7.35
CA SER A 155 8.92 16.62 -8.49
C SER A 155 10.13 15.78 -8.13
N ASN A 156 10.10 14.49 -8.52
CA ASN A 156 11.20 13.54 -8.35
C ASN A 156 11.66 13.35 -6.91
N ASP A 157 10.74 13.44 -5.96
CA ASP A 157 11.05 13.16 -4.56
C ASP A 157 11.37 11.66 -4.39
N PRO A 158 12.50 11.27 -3.73
CA PRO A 158 12.86 9.89 -3.54
C PRO A 158 11.81 9.13 -2.71
N LEU A 159 11.49 7.92 -3.14
CA LEU A 159 10.60 6.99 -2.44
C LEU A 159 11.37 5.75 -2.03
N GLU A 160 11.26 5.38 -0.76
CA GLU A 160 11.87 4.18 -0.20
C GLU A 160 10.91 3.48 0.75
N THR A 161 10.81 2.17 0.63
CA THR A 161 10.01 1.31 1.52
C THR A 161 10.78 0.05 1.86
N LEU A 162 10.77 -0.34 3.11
CA LEU A 162 11.25 -1.64 3.57
C LEU A 162 10.21 -2.25 4.49
N PHE A 163 9.81 -3.49 4.21
CA PHE A 163 8.86 -4.24 5.02
C PHE A 163 9.35 -5.66 5.24
N LEU A 164 9.18 -6.17 6.44
CA LEU A 164 9.47 -7.56 6.83
C LEU A 164 8.27 -8.17 7.56
N ASN A 165 7.93 -9.39 7.19
CA ASN A 165 6.94 -10.21 7.88
C ASN A 165 7.54 -11.58 8.19
N VAL A 166 7.29 -12.09 9.40
CA VAL A 166 7.76 -13.40 9.85
C VAL A 166 6.60 -14.15 10.48
N GLY A 167 6.36 -15.38 10.00
CA GLY A 167 5.24 -16.22 10.44
C GLY A 167 5.71 -17.50 11.11
N PHE A 168 5.11 -17.80 12.25
CA PHE A 168 5.36 -19.00 13.07
C PHE A 168 4.08 -19.81 13.16
N PRO A 169 3.97 -20.96 12.43
CA PRO A 169 2.87 -21.87 12.62
C PRO A 169 2.85 -22.43 14.02
N LEU A 170 1.73 -22.28 14.69
CA LEU A 170 1.45 -22.85 16.01
C LEU A 170 0.58 -24.09 15.88
N GLU A 171 0.31 -24.76 17.00
CA GLU A 171 -0.62 -25.88 17.05
C GLU A 171 -2.06 -25.44 16.77
N HIS A 172 -2.92 -26.39 16.40
CA HIS A 172 -4.35 -26.17 16.14
C HIS A 172 -4.68 -25.18 15.02
N GLY A 173 -3.81 -25.06 14.00
CA GLY A 173 -4.06 -24.19 12.86
C GLY A 173 -3.86 -22.71 13.12
N LEU A 174 -3.27 -22.32 14.25
CA LEU A 174 -2.90 -20.94 14.53
C LEU A 174 -1.60 -20.54 13.83
N LEU A 175 -1.50 -19.29 13.41
CA LEU A 175 -0.31 -18.65 12.88
C LEU A 175 -0.04 -17.36 13.65
N LEU A 176 1.12 -17.29 14.28
CA LEU A 176 1.64 -16.06 14.88
C LEU A 176 2.48 -15.34 13.83
N GLU A 177 2.18 -14.09 13.53
CA GLU A 177 2.93 -13.26 12.61
C GLU A 177 3.47 -12.03 13.35
N ALA A 178 4.75 -11.73 13.13
CA ALA A 178 5.36 -10.47 13.53
C ALA A 178 5.76 -9.72 12.26
N TYR A 179 5.46 -8.44 12.20
CA TYR A 179 5.76 -7.62 11.02
C TYR A 179 6.26 -6.24 11.42
N GLY A 180 7.03 -5.63 10.52
CA GLY A 180 7.49 -4.27 10.68
C GLY A 180 7.98 -3.69 9.37
N GLY A 181 7.97 -2.37 9.28
CA GLY A 181 8.44 -1.68 8.09
C GLY A 181 8.62 -0.18 8.30
N VAL A 182 9.32 0.41 7.36
CA VAL A 182 9.55 1.85 7.26
C VAL A 182 9.28 2.29 5.83
N SER A 183 8.71 3.48 5.65
CA SER A 183 8.46 4.06 4.33
C SER A 183 8.53 5.58 4.43
N ASN A 184 9.03 6.22 3.38
CA ASN A 184 8.88 7.66 3.18
C ASN A 184 7.85 7.99 2.08
N TYR A 185 7.03 7.03 1.75
CA TYR A 185 5.96 7.18 0.78
C TYR A 185 4.91 8.17 1.29
N ALA A 186 4.65 9.24 0.56
CA ALA A 186 3.73 10.31 0.97
C ALA A 186 2.32 9.81 1.33
N PHE A 187 1.93 8.66 0.83
CA PHE A 187 0.64 8.01 1.11
C PHE A 187 0.71 6.87 2.14
N ALA A 188 1.87 6.55 2.70
CA ALA A 188 1.99 5.48 3.69
C ALA A 188 1.35 5.85 5.05
N GLY A 189 0.52 6.89 5.03
CA GLY A 189 -0.41 7.31 6.06
C GLY A 189 -0.05 6.86 7.48
N ILE A 190 0.92 7.47 8.08
CA ILE A 190 1.06 7.73 9.49
C ILE A 190 2.37 8.53 9.65
N SER A 191 2.33 9.82 9.59
CA SER A 191 3.38 10.63 10.17
C SER A 191 2.77 11.55 11.20
N ASP A 192 3.03 11.27 12.44
CA ASP A 192 2.47 11.95 13.60
C ASP A 192 3.48 12.86 14.28
N GLU A 193 4.28 13.61 13.55
CA GLU A 193 4.99 14.71 14.19
C GLU A 193 4.82 15.98 13.37
N PRO A 194 4.09 16.99 13.90
CA PRO A 194 4.20 18.34 13.38
C PRO A 194 5.66 18.78 13.60
N GLY A 195 6.34 19.16 12.54
CA GLY A 195 7.62 19.85 12.64
C GLY A 195 7.51 21.05 13.57
N PRO A 196 8.58 21.46 14.29
CA PRO A 196 8.53 22.60 15.15
C PRO A 196 8.11 23.84 14.36
N PRO A 197 7.23 24.70 14.92
CA PRO A 197 6.76 25.90 14.23
C PRO A 197 7.96 26.81 13.94
N GLY A 198 8.20 27.09 12.65
CA GLY A 198 9.24 28.02 12.20
C GLY A 198 10.20 27.52 11.12
N GLU A 199 10.12 26.28 10.67
CA GLU A 199 10.87 25.81 9.49
C GLU A 199 10.01 25.90 8.21
N GLU A 200 9.75 27.11 7.75
CA GLU A 200 9.21 27.37 6.42
C GLU A 200 10.27 26.93 5.38
N GLY A 201 9.95 25.88 4.60
CA GLY A 201 10.75 25.50 3.43
C GLY A 201 11.39 24.09 3.44
N ARG A 202 11.13 23.28 4.44
CA ARG A 202 11.51 21.87 4.38
C ARG A 202 10.34 21.06 3.80
N THR A 203 10.55 20.44 2.66
CA THR A 203 9.74 19.31 2.20
C THR A 203 9.85 18.23 3.27
N ASP A 204 8.85 18.13 4.13
CA ASP A 204 8.81 17.11 5.17
C ASP A 204 8.71 15.76 4.49
N THR A 205 9.81 15.04 4.51
CA THR A 205 9.87 13.65 4.07
C THR A 205 9.01 12.86 5.05
N PHE A 206 7.80 12.53 4.67
CA PHE A 206 6.94 11.66 5.46
C PHE A 206 7.65 10.34 5.71
N ARG A 207 7.88 10.01 6.98
CA ARG A 207 8.47 8.72 7.38
C ARG A 207 7.45 7.97 8.20
N ALA A 208 6.82 6.98 7.56
CA ALA A 208 5.95 6.05 8.27
C ALA A 208 6.76 4.89 8.85
N ARG A 209 6.47 4.53 10.08
CA ARG A 209 6.94 3.30 10.72
C ARG A 209 5.72 2.51 11.15
N GLN A 210 5.72 1.23 10.81
CA GLN A 210 4.65 0.34 11.23
C GLN A 210 5.24 -0.94 11.79
N GLY A 211 4.55 -1.55 12.75
CA GLY A 211 4.96 -2.83 13.29
C GLY A 211 3.88 -3.40 14.19
N GLY A 212 3.88 -4.71 14.32
CA GLY A 212 2.89 -5.37 15.16
C GLY A 212 3.04 -6.87 15.19
N VAL A 213 2.20 -7.46 16.00
CA VAL A 213 2.04 -8.91 16.12
C VAL A 213 0.56 -9.23 15.93
N ARG A 214 0.26 -10.24 15.14
CA ARG A 214 -1.11 -10.71 14.93
C ARG A 214 -1.20 -12.22 15.03
N LEU A 215 -2.32 -12.69 15.53
CA LEU A 215 -2.67 -14.10 15.58
C LEU A 215 -3.77 -14.34 14.52
N ARG A 216 -3.56 -15.32 13.65
CA ARG A 216 -4.54 -15.72 12.64
C ARG A 216 -4.92 -17.18 12.84
N TRP A 217 -6.17 -17.48 12.56
CA TRP A 217 -6.64 -18.85 12.37
C TRP A 217 -6.51 -19.22 10.88
N ARG A 218 -5.99 -20.43 10.59
CA ARG A 218 -5.88 -20.98 9.22
C ARG A 218 -7.01 -21.93 8.91
#